data_89967e988343b3eb39083b31e5376d0e
#
_entry.id   89967e988343b3eb39083b31e5376d0e
#
_cell.length_a   1.000
_cell.length_b   1.000
_cell.length_c   1.000
_cell.angle_alpha   90.00
_cell.angle_beta   90.00
_cell.angle_gamma   90.00
#
_symmetry.space_group_name_H-M   'P 1'
#
loop_
_entity.id
_entity.type
_entity.pdbx_description
1 polymer ?
#
loop_
_entity_poly.entity_id
_entity_poly.type
_entity_poly.pdbx_seq_one_letter_code
_entity_poly.pdbx_strand_id
1 'polypeptide(L)'
;MSVQTKGGRLPPEIFDLPVEKMREGYYTDEYFNQTRRVLLEDGRHPRVVMQVFQKKSSVLAGIDEAIAILKLCSDDWDGLTVHALYEGDEVGPWETVMTIEGDYTGFAHLETLYLGVLARRTMIASNVKRVVEAANGKPIIFMPARYDHHRVQTGDGYAAYVAGATIGAPIGVTTEANASWWGGRAIGTVPHALISSYGGNTVLAATKFAEHSDPDSNIVVLVDFENDSVRTSLEVARAIGDRLWGVRLDTSRTMVDRSLWHDLGDFDPRGVNDRLVNKVRDALDRDGFERVKIVVSGGMNAERIREFEEKGVPVDSYGVGSALIRGENDFTADVVLTDGRASAKAGRWYRPNPRLELVN
;
A
#
# COMPACT_ATOMS: atom_id res chain seq x y z
N MET A 1 10.73 5.91 -15.40
CA MET A 1 10.38 7.29 -15.00
C MET A 1 11.12 7.57 -13.70
N SER A 2 11.70 8.76 -13.55
CA SER A 2 12.45 9.15 -12.36
C SER A 2 11.55 9.13 -11.13
N VAL A 3 12.08 8.69 -9.99
CA VAL A 3 11.54 8.94 -8.65
C VAL A 3 10.98 10.37 -8.64
N GLN A 4 9.71 10.56 -8.25
CA GLN A 4 9.17 11.90 -8.07
C GLN A 4 10.11 12.67 -7.15
N THR A 5 10.76 13.68 -7.68
CA THR A 5 11.51 14.62 -6.86
C THR A 5 10.50 15.30 -5.93
N LYS A 6 10.86 15.44 -4.65
CA LYS A 6 10.07 16.19 -3.67
C LYS A 6 9.65 17.52 -4.31
N GLY A 7 8.32 17.74 -4.45
CA GLY A 7 7.76 18.93 -5.10
C GLY A 7 7.06 18.68 -6.45
N GLY A 8 7.05 17.46 -6.98
CA GLY A 8 6.23 17.11 -8.16
C GLY A 8 4.88 16.51 -7.75
N ARG A 9 3.78 16.88 -8.44
CA ARG A 9 2.45 16.26 -8.27
C ARG A 9 2.11 15.39 -9.47
N LEU A 10 1.31 14.36 -9.24
CA LEU A 10 0.75 13.57 -10.34
C LEU A 10 -0.26 14.41 -11.15
N PRO A 11 -0.28 14.26 -12.48
CA PRO A 11 -1.27 14.93 -13.29
C PRO A 11 -2.68 14.38 -13.00
N PRO A 12 -3.72 15.25 -12.92
CA PRO A 12 -5.06 14.82 -12.52
C PRO A 12 -5.67 13.69 -13.37
N GLU A 13 -5.29 13.60 -14.62
CA GLU A 13 -5.80 12.64 -15.61
C GLU A 13 -5.39 11.20 -15.30
N ILE A 14 -4.33 10.99 -14.52
CA ILE A 14 -3.84 9.64 -14.17
C ILE A 14 -4.83 8.89 -13.26
N PHE A 15 -5.68 9.62 -12.53
CA PHE A 15 -6.56 9.03 -11.52
C PHE A 15 -7.83 8.39 -12.09
N ASP A 16 -8.14 8.60 -13.37
CA ASP A 16 -9.33 8.02 -14.05
C ASP A 16 -10.62 8.20 -13.22
N LEU A 17 -10.87 9.43 -12.78
CA LEU A 17 -11.98 9.75 -11.91
C LEU A 17 -13.31 9.77 -12.69
N PRO A 18 -14.42 9.26 -12.12
CA PRO A 18 -15.76 9.38 -12.72
C PRO A 18 -16.32 10.81 -12.51
N VAL A 19 -15.68 11.78 -13.17
CA VAL A 19 -15.85 13.23 -12.95
C VAL A 19 -17.32 13.68 -12.97
N GLU A 20 -18.08 13.24 -13.98
CA GLU A 20 -19.49 13.63 -14.10
C GLU A 20 -20.30 13.23 -12.87
N LYS A 21 -20.18 11.96 -12.43
CA LYS A 21 -20.88 11.47 -11.24
C LYS A 21 -20.42 12.16 -9.95
N MET A 22 -19.13 12.51 -9.87
CA MET A 22 -18.61 13.24 -8.73
C MET A 22 -19.18 14.66 -8.66
N ARG A 23 -19.23 15.36 -9.80
CA ARG A 23 -19.85 16.69 -9.93
C ARG A 23 -21.34 16.70 -9.58
N GLU A 24 -22.05 15.64 -9.95
CA GLU A 24 -23.47 15.45 -9.61
C GLU A 24 -23.70 15.09 -8.12
N GLY A 25 -22.66 14.87 -7.33
CA GLY A 25 -22.75 14.47 -5.94
C GLY A 25 -23.20 13.01 -5.72
N TYR A 26 -23.07 12.15 -6.74
CA TYR A 26 -23.51 10.74 -6.67
C TYR A 26 -22.81 9.93 -5.56
N TYR A 27 -21.56 10.25 -5.26
CA TYR A 27 -20.75 9.58 -4.22
C TYR A 27 -20.67 10.38 -2.91
N THR A 28 -21.49 11.41 -2.77
CA THR A 28 -21.44 12.38 -1.68
C THR A 28 -22.44 12.03 -0.60
N ASP A 29 -22.07 12.17 0.66
CA ASP A 29 -23.04 12.11 1.76
C ASP A 29 -24.14 13.14 1.54
N GLU A 30 -25.40 12.70 1.59
CA GLU A 30 -26.57 13.50 1.17
C GLU A 30 -26.68 14.84 1.90
N TYR A 31 -26.20 14.94 3.15
CA TYR A 31 -26.23 16.22 3.87
C TYR A 31 -25.34 17.30 3.26
N PHE A 32 -24.27 16.95 2.51
CA PHE A 32 -23.49 17.93 1.76
C PHE A 32 -24.20 18.38 0.48
N ASN A 33 -24.86 17.46 -0.23
CA ASN A 33 -25.71 17.81 -1.36
C ASN A 33 -26.84 18.76 -0.92
N GLN A 34 -27.47 18.46 0.22
CA GLN A 34 -28.50 19.31 0.79
C GLN A 34 -27.96 20.67 1.24
N THR A 35 -26.76 20.71 1.89
CA THR A 35 -26.11 21.96 2.28
C THR A 35 -25.88 22.84 1.06
N ARG A 36 -25.30 22.30 -0.01
CA ARG A 36 -25.10 23.02 -1.26
C ARG A 36 -26.40 23.58 -1.81
N ARG A 37 -27.43 22.76 -1.89
CA ARG A 37 -28.75 23.17 -2.39
C ARG A 37 -29.34 24.30 -1.54
N VAL A 38 -29.34 24.18 -0.21
CA VAL A 38 -29.87 25.21 0.70
C VAL A 38 -29.16 26.54 0.48
N LEU A 39 -27.81 26.53 0.39
CA LEU A 39 -27.05 27.76 0.16
C LEU A 39 -27.38 28.41 -1.18
N LEU A 40 -27.50 27.62 -2.25
CA LEU A 40 -27.85 28.11 -3.58
C LEU A 40 -29.28 28.67 -3.64
N GLU A 41 -30.26 27.97 -3.06
CA GLU A 41 -31.67 28.43 -3.03
C GLU A 41 -31.85 29.69 -2.17
N ASP A 42 -31.04 29.85 -1.09
CA ASP A 42 -31.04 31.07 -0.25
C ASP A 42 -30.19 32.21 -0.88
N GLY A 43 -29.58 31.98 -2.03
CA GLY A 43 -28.72 32.96 -2.72
C GLY A 43 -27.43 33.28 -1.96
N ARG A 44 -26.94 32.35 -1.14
CA ARG A 44 -25.75 32.54 -0.31
C ARG A 44 -24.54 31.88 -0.93
N HIS A 45 -23.48 32.63 -1.10
CA HIS A 45 -22.18 32.21 -1.63
C HIS A 45 -21.07 32.53 -0.64
N PRO A 46 -21.02 31.83 0.55
CA PRO A 46 -20.03 32.15 1.56
C PRO A 46 -18.63 31.78 1.09
N ARG A 47 -17.68 32.72 1.18
CA ARG A 47 -16.28 32.42 0.99
C ARG A 47 -15.73 31.82 2.27
N VAL A 48 -15.32 30.56 2.23
CA VAL A 48 -14.81 29.85 3.40
C VAL A 48 -13.33 29.55 3.27
N VAL A 49 -12.67 29.36 4.42
CA VAL A 49 -11.41 28.60 4.52
C VAL A 49 -11.73 27.30 5.24
N MET A 50 -11.55 26.21 4.53
CA MET A 50 -11.67 24.86 5.06
C MET A 50 -10.29 24.28 5.30
N GLN A 51 -10.04 23.68 6.46
CA GLN A 51 -8.80 22.97 6.77
C GLN A 51 -9.05 21.48 6.88
N VAL A 52 -8.13 20.70 6.33
CA VAL A 52 -8.16 19.22 6.35
C VAL A 52 -7.02 18.71 7.22
N PHE A 53 -7.30 17.79 8.12
CA PHE A 53 -6.33 17.22 9.07
C PHE A 53 -6.75 15.84 9.54
N GLN A 54 -5.85 15.15 10.21
CA GLN A 54 -6.14 13.91 10.94
C GLN A 54 -5.59 13.96 12.37
N LYS A 55 -5.92 12.95 13.19
CA LYS A 55 -5.58 12.94 14.63
C LYS A 55 -4.44 12.00 14.98
N LYS A 56 -3.82 11.35 14.01
CA LYS A 56 -2.74 10.37 14.19
C LYS A 56 -1.48 10.81 13.45
N SER A 57 -0.31 10.43 13.95
CA SER A 57 0.92 10.53 13.15
C SER A 57 0.89 9.54 12.00
N SER A 58 1.27 9.96 10.80
CA SER A 58 1.18 9.14 9.60
C SER A 58 2.11 9.61 8.47
N VAL A 59 2.21 8.80 7.43
CA VAL A 59 2.73 9.19 6.12
C VAL A 59 1.56 9.57 5.24
N LEU A 60 1.50 10.83 4.83
CA LEU A 60 0.43 11.34 3.97
C LEU A 60 0.50 10.69 2.60
N ALA A 61 -0.64 10.17 2.14
CA ALA A 61 -0.81 9.69 0.78
C ALA A 61 -2.24 9.95 0.29
N GLY A 62 -2.39 10.09 -1.03
CA GLY A 62 -3.66 10.44 -1.67
C GLY A 62 -3.93 11.94 -1.74
N ILE A 63 -2.96 12.77 -1.43
CA ILE A 63 -3.13 14.23 -1.49
C ILE A 63 -3.25 14.72 -2.94
N ASP A 64 -2.50 14.12 -3.87
CA ASP A 64 -2.59 14.47 -5.29
C ASP A 64 -3.93 14.02 -5.91
N GLU A 65 -4.45 12.83 -5.50
CA GLU A 65 -5.79 12.37 -5.89
C GLU A 65 -6.89 13.29 -5.31
N ALA A 66 -6.75 13.74 -4.06
CA ALA A 66 -7.67 14.69 -3.43
C ALA A 66 -7.67 16.06 -4.15
N ILE A 67 -6.51 16.55 -4.55
CA ILE A 67 -6.36 17.77 -5.35
C ILE A 67 -7.00 17.57 -6.74
N ALA A 68 -6.79 16.42 -7.39
CA ALA A 68 -7.41 16.12 -8.68
C ALA A 68 -8.94 16.12 -8.60
N ILE A 69 -9.52 15.60 -7.51
CA ILE A 69 -10.97 15.67 -7.26
C ILE A 69 -11.42 17.14 -7.21
N LEU A 70 -10.75 17.99 -6.45
CA LEU A 70 -11.08 19.41 -6.39
C LEU A 70 -10.94 20.09 -7.75
N LYS A 71 -9.82 19.84 -8.46
CA LYS A 71 -9.49 20.46 -9.74
C LYS A 71 -10.46 20.08 -10.86
N LEU A 72 -10.87 18.82 -10.92
CA LEU A 72 -11.73 18.30 -11.97
C LEU A 72 -13.23 18.36 -11.65
N CYS A 73 -13.60 18.40 -10.37
CA CYS A 73 -14.99 18.22 -9.96
C CYS A 73 -15.60 19.42 -9.24
N SER A 74 -14.84 20.45 -8.80
CA SER A 74 -15.42 21.70 -8.32
C SER A 74 -16.09 22.47 -9.48
N ASP A 75 -17.04 23.33 -9.14
CA ASP A 75 -17.74 24.15 -10.12
C ASP A 75 -16.82 25.21 -10.73
N ASP A 76 -15.91 25.75 -9.93
CA ASP A 76 -14.98 26.82 -10.35
C ASP A 76 -13.63 26.61 -9.66
N TRP A 77 -12.71 25.88 -10.30
CA TRP A 77 -11.36 25.65 -9.77
C TRP A 77 -10.57 26.96 -9.67
N ASP A 78 -10.68 27.83 -10.66
CA ASP A 78 -9.91 29.09 -10.72
C ASP A 78 -10.32 30.06 -9.60
N GLY A 79 -11.53 29.93 -9.08
CA GLY A 79 -12.04 30.66 -7.91
C GLY A 79 -11.57 30.08 -6.56
N LEU A 80 -10.94 28.90 -6.54
CA LEU A 80 -10.39 28.29 -5.35
C LEU A 80 -8.91 28.64 -5.15
N THR A 81 -8.51 28.79 -3.90
CA THR A 81 -7.10 28.84 -3.48
C THR A 81 -6.82 27.62 -2.61
N VAL A 82 -6.07 26.66 -3.16
CA VAL A 82 -5.73 25.43 -2.46
C VAL A 82 -4.26 25.42 -2.09
N HIS A 83 -3.97 25.17 -0.81
CA HIS A 83 -2.61 24.89 -0.35
C HIS A 83 -2.56 23.48 0.24
N ALA A 84 -1.51 22.71 -0.04
CA ALA A 84 -1.40 21.34 0.38
C ALA A 84 0.04 20.90 0.64
N LEU A 85 0.20 19.88 1.48
CA LEU A 85 1.43 19.09 1.62
C LEU A 85 1.63 18.20 0.37
N TYR A 86 2.71 17.43 0.35
CA TYR A 86 3.05 16.50 -0.72
C TYR A 86 2.85 15.05 -0.30
N GLU A 87 2.73 14.17 -1.32
CA GLU A 87 2.79 12.72 -1.13
C GLU A 87 4.06 12.34 -0.36
N GLY A 88 3.91 11.49 0.66
CA GLY A 88 5.02 11.01 1.48
C GLY A 88 5.42 11.94 2.63
N ASP A 89 4.84 13.13 2.77
CA ASP A 89 5.11 13.96 3.93
C ASP A 89 4.68 13.27 5.24
N GLU A 90 5.57 13.30 6.22
CA GLU A 90 5.21 12.89 7.58
C GLU A 90 4.40 13.98 8.25
N VAL A 91 3.28 13.60 8.83
CA VAL A 91 2.34 14.51 9.48
C VAL A 91 2.08 14.09 10.92
N GLY A 92 2.03 15.08 11.80
CA GLY A 92 1.67 14.91 13.21
C GLY A 92 0.15 14.92 13.44
N PRO A 93 -0.28 14.56 14.66
CA PRO A 93 -1.69 14.70 15.05
C PRO A 93 -2.16 16.15 14.97
N TRP A 94 -3.34 16.37 14.35
CA TRP A 94 -3.95 17.70 14.18
C TRP A 94 -3.20 18.64 13.24
N GLU A 95 -2.19 18.18 12.53
CA GLU A 95 -1.50 18.99 11.53
C GLU A 95 -2.39 19.16 10.30
N THR A 96 -2.53 20.42 9.86
CA THR A 96 -3.28 20.74 8.63
C THR A 96 -2.51 20.26 7.42
N VAL A 97 -3.11 19.38 6.61
CA VAL A 97 -2.48 18.82 5.40
C VAL A 97 -2.92 19.52 4.12
N MET A 98 -4.08 20.18 4.16
CA MET A 98 -4.62 20.93 3.02
C MET A 98 -5.53 22.04 3.55
N THR A 99 -5.53 23.19 2.88
CA THR A 99 -6.55 24.22 3.02
C THR A 99 -7.21 24.49 1.67
N ILE A 100 -8.52 24.73 1.69
CA ILE A 100 -9.32 25.07 0.53
C ILE A 100 -10.02 26.37 0.84
N GLU A 101 -9.74 27.42 0.09
CA GLU A 101 -10.39 28.72 0.23
C GLU A 101 -11.18 29.06 -1.04
N GLY A 102 -12.45 29.42 -0.88
CA GLY A 102 -13.31 29.81 -1.98
C GLY A 102 -14.79 29.76 -1.65
N ASP A 103 -15.65 29.89 -2.66
CA ASP A 103 -17.10 29.73 -2.53
C ASP A 103 -17.43 28.29 -2.14
N TYR A 104 -18.01 28.11 -0.96
CA TYR A 104 -18.29 26.77 -0.42
C TYR A 104 -19.30 26.00 -1.28
N THR A 105 -20.22 26.69 -1.97
CA THR A 105 -21.19 26.04 -2.82
C THR A 105 -20.56 25.31 -4.02
N GLY A 106 -19.39 25.77 -4.44
CA GLY A 106 -18.66 25.19 -5.56
C GLY A 106 -17.94 23.86 -5.26
N PHE A 107 -17.71 23.53 -3.98
CA PHE A 107 -16.95 22.33 -3.60
C PHE A 107 -17.49 21.54 -2.38
N ALA A 108 -18.56 22.00 -1.73
CA ALA A 108 -19.15 21.33 -0.56
C ALA A 108 -19.43 19.85 -0.77
N HIS A 109 -19.91 19.50 -1.97
CA HIS A 109 -20.24 18.12 -2.36
C HIS A 109 -19.02 17.21 -2.57
N LEU A 110 -17.81 17.72 -2.49
CA LEU A 110 -16.58 16.94 -2.71
C LEU A 110 -15.95 16.44 -1.39
N GLU A 111 -16.45 16.89 -0.23
CA GLU A 111 -15.85 16.59 1.07
C GLU A 111 -15.76 15.09 1.35
N THR A 112 -16.83 14.35 1.17
CA THR A 112 -16.84 12.88 1.33
C THR A 112 -15.76 12.21 0.50
N LEU A 113 -15.53 12.68 -0.73
CA LEU A 113 -14.63 12.05 -1.68
C LEU A 113 -13.17 12.25 -1.31
N TYR A 114 -12.73 13.51 -1.15
CA TYR A 114 -11.33 13.77 -0.85
C TYR A 114 -10.91 13.27 0.54
N LEU A 115 -11.81 13.30 1.53
CA LEU A 115 -11.54 12.72 2.85
C LEU A 115 -11.39 11.20 2.79
N GLY A 116 -12.26 10.51 2.03
CA GLY A 116 -12.20 9.06 1.85
C GLY A 116 -10.89 8.61 1.18
N VAL A 117 -10.46 9.34 0.15
CA VAL A 117 -9.19 9.09 -0.53
C VAL A 117 -8.02 9.26 0.45
N LEU A 118 -7.93 10.40 1.13
CA LEU A 118 -6.89 10.68 2.11
C LEU A 118 -6.84 9.64 3.22
N ALA A 119 -8.01 9.25 3.75
CA ALA A 119 -8.11 8.26 4.81
C ALA A 119 -7.52 6.91 4.40
N ARG A 120 -7.94 6.37 3.24
CA ARG A 120 -7.48 5.06 2.77
C ARG A 120 -6.00 5.07 2.39
N ARG A 121 -5.58 6.01 1.55
CA ARG A 121 -4.20 6.04 1.04
C ARG A 121 -3.18 6.26 2.16
N THR A 122 -3.45 7.19 3.07
CA THR A 122 -2.61 7.46 4.24
C THR A 122 -2.54 6.27 5.21
N MET A 123 -3.64 5.54 5.41
CA MET A 123 -3.62 4.32 6.20
C MET A 123 -2.65 3.28 5.60
N ILE A 124 -2.75 3.03 4.30
CA ILE A 124 -1.91 2.06 3.61
C ILE A 124 -0.45 2.49 3.64
N ALA A 125 -0.16 3.74 3.29
CA ALA A 125 1.20 4.26 3.34
C ALA A 125 1.83 4.12 4.74
N SER A 126 1.07 4.44 5.79
CA SER A 126 1.52 4.31 7.17
C SER A 126 1.74 2.86 7.61
N ASN A 127 0.90 1.93 7.13
CA ASN A 127 1.09 0.49 7.37
C ASN A 127 2.35 -0.02 6.67
N VAL A 128 2.54 0.36 5.40
CA VAL A 128 3.71 -0.02 4.61
C VAL A 128 4.98 0.52 5.25
N LYS A 129 5.02 1.79 5.65
CA LYS A 129 6.18 2.37 6.35
C LYS A 129 6.59 1.52 7.57
N ARG A 130 5.63 1.17 8.43
CA ARG A 130 5.91 0.35 9.62
C ARG A 130 6.49 -1.02 9.28
N VAL A 131 6.03 -1.64 8.18
CA VAL A 131 6.53 -2.93 7.72
C VAL A 131 7.93 -2.80 7.13
N VAL A 132 8.19 -1.77 6.34
CA VAL A 132 9.50 -1.53 5.74
C VAL A 132 10.54 -1.20 6.80
N GLU A 133 10.21 -0.37 7.79
CA GLU A 133 11.08 -0.09 8.94
C GLU A 133 11.42 -1.37 9.72
N ALA A 134 10.43 -2.25 9.93
CA ALA A 134 10.64 -3.53 10.59
C ALA A 134 11.54 -4.48 9.79
N ALA A 135 11.56 -4.38 8.47
CA ALA A 135 12.33 -5.25 7.57
C ALA A 135 13.83 -4.88 7.46
N ASN A 136 14.26 -3.83 8.13
CA ASN A 136 15.68 -3.43 8.23
C ASN A 136 16.39 -3.37 6.86
N GLY A 137 15.74 -2.72 5.87
CA GLY A 137 16.29 -2.54 4.51
C GLY A 137 16.04 -3.70 3.54
N LYS A 138 15.42 -4.80 3.98
CA LYS A 138 15.04 -5.90 3.08
C LYS A 138 13.82 -5.53 2.24
N PRO A 139 13.75 -5.99 0.98
CA PRO A 139 12.64 -5.72 0.08
C PRO A 139 11.29 -6.24 0.63
N ILE A 140 10.24 -5.45 0.43
CA ILE A 140 8.86 -5.84 0.73
C ILE A 140 8.10 -6.05 -0.57
N ILE A 141 7.32 -7.11 -0.64
CA ILE A 141 6.37 -7.39 -1.71
C ILE A 141 4.97 -7.07 -1.21
N PHE A 142 4.35 -6.04 -1.79
CA PHE A 142 2.98 -5.63 -1.51
C PHE A 142 2.01 -6.61 -2.18
N MET A 143 1.37 -7.47 -1.39
CA MET A 143 0.55 -8.60 -1.86
C MET A 143 -0.93 -8.56 -1.43
N PRO A 144 -1.59 -7.40 -1.19
CA PRO A 144 -2.96 -7.41 -0.71
C PRO A 144 -4.04 -7.49 -1.81
N ALA A 145 -3.67 -7.53 -3.09
CA ALA A 145 -4.59 -7.38 -4.22
C ALA A 145 -5.87 -8.26 -4.13
N ARG A 146 -5.75 -9.50 -3.64
CA ARG A 146 -6.89 -10.42 -3.50
C ARG A 146 -7.75 -10.20 -2.25
N TYR A 147 -7.34 -9.29 -1.35
CA TYR A 147 -8.04 -9.04 -0.09
C TYR A 147 -9.02 -7.87 -0.15
N ASP A 148 -9.05 -7.16 -1.30
CA ASP A 148 -9.97 -6.05 -1.52
C ASP A 148 -10.42 -5.98 -3.00
N HIS A 149 -11.31 -5.04 -3.29
CA HIS A 149 -11.89 -4.85 -4.61
C HIS A 149 -10.86 -4.33 -5.62
N HIS A 150 -10.91 -4.82 -6.86
CA HIS A 150 -9.92 -4.47 -7.91
C HIS A 150 -9.81 -2.96 -8.18
N ARG A 151 -10.89 -2.18 -8.00
CA ARG A 151 -10.90 -0.72 -8.24
C ARG A 151 -10.01 0.08 -7.30
N VAL A 152 -9.61 -0.47 -6.15
CA VAL A 152 -8.75 0.23 -5.20
C VAL A 152 -7.26 -0.06 -5.41
N GLN A 153 -6.95 -1.09 -6.21
CA GLN A 153 -5.57 -1.60 -6.35
C GLN A 153 -4.57 -0.54 -6.80
N THR A 154 -4.93 0.28 -7.79
CA THR A 154 -4.04 1.29 -8.37
C THR A 154 -3.56 2.29 -7.32
N GLY A 155 -4.48 2.91 -6.62
CA GLY A 155 -4.13 3.87 -5.57
C GLY A 155 -3.50 3.22 -4.33
N ASP A 156 -3.88 1.99 -3.98
CA ASP A 156 -3.26 1.25 -2.88
C ASP A 156 -1.80 0.93 -3.18
N GLY A 157 -1.50 0.51 -4.40
CA GLY A 157 -0.13 0.27 -4.86
C GLY A 157 0.71 1.54 -4.90
N TYR A 158 0.11 2.65 -5.32
CA TYR A 158 0.78 3.95 -5.30
C TYR A 158 1.08 4.43 -3.88
N ALA A 159 0.13 4.28 -2.95
CA ALA A 159 0.36 4.60 -1.53
C ALA A 159 1.51 3.76 -0.92
N ALA A 160 1.61 2.48 -1.32
CA ALA A 160 2.72 1.62 -0.92
C ALA A 160 4.05 2.11 -1.51
N TYR A 161 4.07 2.50 -2.79
CA TYR A 161 5.25 3.08 -3.44
C TYR A 161 5.71 4.37 -2.76
N VAL A 162 4.78 5.28 -2.48
CA VAL A 162 5.06 6.54 -1.75
C VAL A 162 5.75 6.26 -0.43
N ALA A 163 5.20 5.35 0.38
CA ALA A 163 5.79 4.99 1.67
C ALA A 163 7.20 4.39 1.53
N GLY A 164 7.42 3.52 0.56
CA GLY A 164 8.75 2.96 0.27
C GLY A 164 9.76 4.02 -0.16
N ALA A 165 9.33 4.96 -1.00
CA ALA A 165 10.17 6.03 -1.51
C ALA A 165 10.64 6.99 -0.40
N THR A 166 9.83 7.25 0.64
CA THR A 166 10.20 8.13 1.77
C THR A 166 11.42 7.66 2.54
N ILE A 167 11.69 6.37 2.54
CA ILE A 167 12.80 5.75 3.27
C ILE A 167 13.78 5.02 2.35
N GLY A 168 13.68 5.25 1.04
CA GLY A 168 14.59 4.66 0.04
C GLY A 168 14.53 3.14 -0.05
N ALA A 169 13.40 2.52 0.31
CA ALA A 169 13.24 1.08 0.31
C ALA A 169 12.43 0.61 -0.92
N PRO A 170 12.89 -0.43 -1.63
CA PRO A 170 12.17 -0.94 -2.79
C PRO A 170 10.90 -1.69 -2.38
N ILE A 171 9.78 -1.35 -3.02
CA ILE A 171 8.51 -2.04 -2.88
C ILE A 171 8.21 -2.79 -4.19
N GLY A 172 8.10 -4.13 -4.10
CA GLY A 172 7.53 -4.94 -5.17
C GLY A 172 6.01 -4.95 -5.09
N VAL A 173 5.32 -5.11 -6.21
CA VAL A 173 3.85 -5.24 -6.27
C VAL A 173 3.46 -6.45 -7.11
N THR A 174 2.26 -6.99 -6.91
CA THR A 174 1.85 -8.26 -7.52
C THR A 174 0.83 -8.12 -8.65
N THR A 175 0.38 -6.91 -8.96
CA THR A 175 -0.49 -6.64 -10.11
C THR A 175 -0.01 -5.42 -10.88
N GLU A 176 -0.23 -5.40 -12.19
CA GLU A 176 0.07 -4.23 -13.02
C GLU A 176 -0.73 -3.00 -12.58
N ALA A 177 -1.95 -3.20 -12.08
CA ALA A 177 -2.74 -2.11 -11.51
C ALA A 177 -2.03 -1.43 -10.33
N ASN A 178 -1.42 -2.20 -9.41
CA ASN A 178 -0.65 -1.63 -8.30
C ASN A 178 0.57 -0.82 -8.77
N ALA A 179 1.09 -1.10 -9.96
CA ALA A 179 2.29 -0.46 -10.50
C ALA A 179 2.00 0.75 -11.41
N SER A 180 0.76 0.92 -11.88
CA SER A 180 0.45 1.76 -13.05
C SER A 180 0.72 3.26 -12.84
N TRP A 181 0.48 3.84 -11.67
CA TRP A 181 0.68 5.29 -11.45
C TRP A 181 2.14 5.70 -11.26
N TRP A 182 3.05 4.76 -11.04
CA TRP A 182 4.47 5.07 -10.84
C TRP A 182 5.40 4.36 -11.86
N GLY A 183 4.81 3.63 -12.81
CA GLY A 183 5.54 3.01 -13.92
C GLY A 183 6.38 1.79 -13.51
N GLY A 184 6.01 1.13 -12.41
CA GLY A 184 6.60 -0.13 -11.99
C GLY A 184 6.14 -1.31 -12.84
N ARG A 185 6.55 -2.52 -12.43
CA ARG A 185 6.09 -3.78 -13.01
C ARG A 185 5.66 -4.73 -11.92
N ALA A 186 4.64 -5.53 -12.22
CA ALA A 186 4.22 -6.59 -11.33
C ALA A 186 5.27 -7.71 -11.28
N ILE A 187 5.43 -8.28 -10.09
CA ILE A 187 6.24 -9.48 -9.88
C ILE A 187 5.32 -10.66 -9.57
N GLY A 188 5.67 -11.83 -10.08
CA GLY A 188 4.93 -13.07 -9.88
C GLY A 188 5.82 -14.18 -9.31
N THR A 189 5.17 -15.20 -8.79
CA THR A 189 5.82 -16.42 -8.31
C THR A 189 5.05 -17.63 -8.85
N VAL A 190 5.67 -18.80 -8.87
CA VAL A 190 4.93 -20.04 -9.15
C VAL A 190 3.86 -20.23 -8.07
N PRO A 191 2.55 -20.20 -8.41
CA PRO A 191 1.48 -20.30 -7.43
C PRO A 191 1.05 -21.76 -7.18
N HIS A 192 0.42 -22.03 -6.04
CA HIS A 192 -0.18 -23.34 -5.73
C HIS A 192 -1.12 -23.83 -6.85
N ALA A 193 -1.89 -22.93 -7.49
CA ALA A 193 -2.79 -23.30 -8.57
C ALA A 193 -2.08 -23.92 -9.77
N LEU A 194 -0.89 -23.40 -10.14
CA LEU A 194 -0.08 -24.00 -11.21
C LEU A 194 0.44 -25.38 -10.78
N ILE A 195 0.93 -25.53 -9.57
CA ILE A 195 1.39 -26.81 -9.03
C ILE A 195 0.25 -27.84 -9.06
N SER A 196 -0.94 -27.46 -8.61
CA SER A 196 -2.13 -28.32 -8.68
C SER A 196 -2.46 -28.71 -10.11
N SER A 197 -2.32 -27.81 -11.08
CA SER A 197 -2.59 -28.07 -12.52
C SER A 197 -1.62 -29.08 -13.13
N TYR A 198 -0.45 -29.27 -12.51
CA TYR A 198 0.52 -30.31 -12.84
C TYR A 198 0.44 -31.53 -11.90
N GLY A 199 -0.75 -31.80 -11.34
CA GLY A 199 -1.01 -32.97 -10.50
C GLY A 199 -0.29 -32.91 -9.13
N GLY A 200 0.07 -31.74 -8.64
CA GLY A 200 0.80 -31.56 -7.38
C GLY A 200 2.33 -31.69 -7.53
N ASN A 201 2.84 -31.79 -8.74
CA ASN A 201 4.28 -31.89 -8.98
C ASN A 201 4.92 -30.50 -9.05
N THR A 202 5.48 -30.04 -7.92
CA THR A 202 6.10 -28.72 -7.79
C THR A 202 7.29 -28.57 -8.74
N VAL A 203 8.12 -29.58 -8.89
CA VAL A 203 9.31 -29.54 -9.77
C VAL A 203 8.90 -29.36 -11.23
N LEU A 204 7.93 -30.15 -11.70
CA LEU A 204 7.44 -30.05 -13.07
C LEU A 204 6.80 -28.67 -13.33
N ALA A 205 5.97 -28.18 -12.39
CA ALA A 205 5.36 -26.86 -12.50
C ALA A 205 6.42 -25.74 -12.56
N ALA A 206 7.45 -25.80 -11.71
CA ALA A 206 8.56 -24.86 -11.70
C ALA A 206 9.36 -24.88 -13.00
N THR A 207 9.66 -26.08 -13.53
CA THR A 207 10.36 -26.25 -14.81
C THR A 207 9.57 -25.63 -15.95
N LYS A 208 8.27 -25.93 -16.05
CA LYS A 208 7.40 -25.36 -17.09
C LYS A 208 7.23 -23.85 -16.94
N PHE A 209 7.14 -23.36 -15.72
CA PHE A 209 7.11 -21.91 -15.49
C PHE A 209 8.41 -21.24 -15.97
N ALA A 210 9.57 -21.82 -15.67
CA ALA A 210 10.87 -21.30 -16.12
C ALA A 210 11.04 -21.36 -17.64
N GLU A 211 10.54 -22.42 -18.30
CA GLU A 211 10.56 -22.57 -19.77
C GLU A 211 9.76 -21.48 -20.50
N HIS A 212 8.63 -21.04 -19.91
CA HIS A 212 7.68 -20.12 -20.54
C HIS A 212 7.74 -18.68 -19.98
N SER A 213 8.56 -18.42 -18.96
CA SER A 213 8.77 -17.09 -18.43
C SER A 213 9.84 -16.33 -19.22
N ASP A 214 9.76 -15.00 -19.16
CA ASP A 214 10.79 -14.11 -19.71
C ASP A 214 12.18 -14.55 -19.20
N PRO A 215 13.19 -14.71 -20.08
CA PRO A 215 14.54 -15.08 -19.69
C PRO A 215 15.15 -14.22 -18.57
N ASP A 216 14.80 -12.96 -18.53
CA ASP A 216 15.31 -11.99 -17.54
C ASP A 216 14.49 -11.93 -16.24
N SER A 217 13.40 -12.72 -16.16
CA SER A 217 12.54 -12.70 -14.96
C SER A 217 13.14 -13.54 -13.82
N ASN A 218 13.01 -13.03 -12.59
CA ASN A 218 13.34 -13.76 -11.37
C ASN A 218 12.32 -14.87 -11.11
N ILE A 219 12.73 -16.14 -11.20
CA ILE A 219 11.86 -17.26 -10.90
C ILE A 219 11.84 -17.52 -9.41
N VAL A 220 10.68 -17.33 -8.80
CA VAL A 220 10.41 -17.64 -7.38
C VAL A 220 9.39 -18.76 -7.30
N VAL A 221 9.69 -19.81 -6.56
CA VAL A 221 8.84 -21.01 -6.48
C VAL A 221 8.29 -21.20 -5.06
N LEU A 222 6.96 -21.38 -4.92
CA LEU A 222 6.36 -21.85 -3.68
C LEU A 222 6.80 -23.29 -3.40
N VAL A 223 7.25 -23.58 -2.17
CA VAL A 223 7.83 -24.87 -1.79
C VAL A 223 7.08 -25.59 -0.66
N ASP A 224 5.95 -25.04 -0.25
CA ASP A 224 5.13 -25.57 0.84
C ASP A 224 3.93 -26.43 0.37
N PHE A 225 3.80 -26.71 -0.94
CA PHE A 225 2.65 -27.43 -1.49
C PHE A 225 2.47 -28.83 -0.87
N GLU A 226 3.55 -29.58 -0.73
CA GLU A 226 3.56 -30.90 -0.08
C GLU A 226 3.85 -30.81 1.43
N ASN A 227 3.91 -29.60 1.97
CA ASN A 227 4.24 -29.32 3.36
C ASN A 227 5.59 -29.92 3.80
N ASP A 228 6.57 -29.87 2.88
CA ASP A 228 7.96 -30.32 3.08
C ASP A 228 8.90 -29.35 2.35
N SER A 229 9.04 -28.16 2.95
CA SER A 229 9.69 -27.03 2.29
C SER A 229 11.19 -27.26 2.06
N VAL A 230 11.85 -28.00 2.95
CA VAL A 230 13.30 -28.30 2.80
C VAL A 230 13.53 -29.20 1.60
N ARG A 231 12.84 -30.33 1.52
CA ARG A 231 12.96 -31.28 0.40
C ARG A 231 12.62 -30.61 -0.92
N THR A 232 11.45 -29.96 -0.97
CA THR A 232 10.96 -29.32 -2.20
C THR A 232 11.89 -28.21 -2.68
N SER A 233 12.49 -27.41 -1.77
CA SER A 233 13.50 -26.39 -2.13
C SER A 233 14.70 -27.00 -2.86
N LEU A 234 15.25 -28.12 -2.34
CA LEU A 234 16.39 -28.80 -2.97
C LEU A 234 16.03 -29.41 -4.32
N GLU A 235 14.87 -30.07 -4.42
CA GLU A 235 14.40 -30.68 -5.66
C GLU A 235 14.22 -29.61 -6.76
N VAL A 236 13.61 -28.48 -6.45
CA VAL A 236 13.44 -27.36 -7.39
C VAL A 236 14.77 -26.74 -7.77
N ALA A 237 15.66 -26.50 -6.78
CA ALA A 237 16.97 -25.90 -7.04
C ALA A 237 17.83 -26.76 -7.99
N ARG A 238 17.82 -28.08 -7.80
CA ARG A 238 18.51 -29.03 -8.69
C ARG A 238 17.88 -29.10 -10.08
N ALA A 239 16.54 -28.96 -10.20
CA ALA A 239 15.84 -29.10 -11.47
C ALA A 239 16.00 -27.89 -12.39
N ILE A 240 15.89 -26.67 -11.87
CA ILE A 240 15.93 -25.46 -12.68
C ILE A 240 17.23 -24.64 -12.56
N GLY A 241 18.14 -25.07 -11.69
CA GLY A 241 19.51 -24.57 -11.62
C GLY A 241 19.57 -23.05 -11.51
N ASP A 242 20.37 -22.41 -12.37
CA ASP A 242 20.61 -20.97 -12.35
C ASP A 242 19.39 -20.12 -12.67
N ARG A 243 18.34 -20.69 -13.19
CA ARG A 243 17.06 -20.01 -13.41
C ARG A 243 16.28 -19.76 -12.09
N LEU A 244 16.58 -20.51 -11.02
CA LEU A 244 15.95 -20.29 -9.72
C LEU A 244 16.56 -19.06 -9.06
N TRP A 245 15.78 -18.00 -8.95
CA TRP A 245 16.15 -16.83 -8.16
C TRP A 245 15.90 -17.08 -6.67
N GLY A 246 14.77 -17.69 -6.31
CA GLY A 246 14.43 -17.90 -4.92
C GLY A 246 13.30 -18.91 -4.68
N VAL A 247 13.18 -19.32 -3.44
CA VAL A 247 12.06 -20.11 -2.92
C VAL A 247 11.17 -19.26 -2.03
N ARG A 248 9.87 -19.54 -2.03
CA ARG A 248 8.90 -18.83 -1.19
C ARG A 248 8.25 -19.79 -0.20
N LEU A 249 8.38 -19.45 1.07
CA LEU A 249 7.73 -20.12 2.19
C LEU A 249 6.41 -19.42 2.49
N ASP A 250 5.29 -20.16 2.43
CA ASP A 250 3.93 -19.66 2.67
C ASP A 250 3.11 -20.61 3.57
N THR A 251 3.77 -21.49 4.31
CA THR A 251 3.16 -22.49 5.20
C THR A 251 2.07 -21.86 6.05
N SER A 252 0.87 -22.45 5.99
CA SER A 252 -0.29 -21.98 6.77
C SER A 252 -0.01 -21.97 8.28
N ARG A 253 -0.51 -20.96 8.97
CA ARG A 253 -0.42 -20.85 10.44
C ARG A 253 -1.06 -22.01 11.22
N THR A 254 -1.82 -22.86 10.56
CA THR A 254 -2.47 -24.04 11.15
C THR A 254 -1.73 -25.34 10.89
N MET A 255 -0.63 -25.29 10.11
CA MET A 255 0.12 -26.48 9.70
C MET A 255 1.54 -26.45 10.24
N VAL A 256 2.11 -27.64 10.43
CA VAL A 256 3.52 -27.84 10.79
C VAL A 256 4.22 -28.47 9.59
N ASP A 257 5.26 -27.83 9.09
CA ASP A 257 6.08 -28.39 8.00
C ASP A 257 6.73 -29.70 8.43
N ARG A 258 6.78 -30.68 7.54
CA ARG A 258 7.34 -32.03 7.79
C ARG A 258 8.77 -31.99 8.29
N SER A 259 9.57 -31.04 7.84
CA SER A 259 10.95 -30.85 8.27
C SER A 259 11.09 -30.53 9.77
N LEU A 260 10.00 -30.09 10.42
CA LEU A 260 9.96 -29.76 11.84
C LEU A 260 9.32 -30.86 12.72
N TRP A 261 8.77 -31.95 12.16
CA TRP A 261 8.03 -32.94 12.93
C TRP A 261 8.83 -33.64 14.03
N HIS A 262 10.15 -33.69 13.87
CA HIS A 262 11.05 -34.31 14.86
C HIS A 262 11.80 -33.30 15.72
N ASP A 263 11.51 -31.99 15.55
CA ASP A 263 12.12 -30.96 16.36
C ASP A 263 11.44 -30.90 17.72
N LEU A 264 12.25 -31.04 18.77
CA LEU A 264 11.84 -30.94 20.16
C LEU A 264 12.19 -29.55 20.71
N GLY A 265 11.44 -29.09 21.69
CA GLY A 265 11.71 -27.85 22.40
C GLY A 265 10.48 -26.99 22.59
N ASP A 266 10.65 -25.89 23.33
CA ASP A 266 9.59 -24.94 23.64
C ASP A 266 9.51 -23.89 22.54
N PHE A 267 8.75 -24.17 21.48
CA PHE A 267 8.45 -23.23 20.38
C PHE A 267 7.15 -23.63 19.66
N ASP A 268 6.53 -22.68 18.98
CA ASP A 268 5.39 -22.97 18.08
C ASP A 268 5.91 -23.40 16.71
N PRO A 269 5.77 -24.68 16.31
CA PRO A 269 6.26 -25.19 15.05
C PRO A 269 5.36 -24.82 13.85
N ARG A 270 4.20 -24.19 14.08
CA ARG A 270 3.20 -23.92 13.05
C ARG A 270 3.58 -22.74 12.17
N GLY A 271 3.17 -22.82 10.90
CA GLY A 271 3.39 -21.78 9.90
C GLY A 271 4.87 -21.58 9.56
N VAL A 272 5.17 -20.48 8.88
CA VAL A 272 6.56 -20.11 8.63
C VAL A 272 7.14 -19.53 9.91
N ASN A 273 8.17 -20.17 10.48
CA ASN A 273 8.88 -19.76 11.68
C ASN A 273 10.39 -19.72 11.44
N ASP A 274 11.14 -19.18 12.39
CA ASP A 274 12.59 -19.02 12.31
C ASP A 274 13.32 -20.35 12.06
N ARG A 275 12.91 -21.44 12.71
CA ARG A 275 13.54 -22.76 12.54
C ARG A 275 13.34 -23.30 11.12
N LEU A 276 12.13 -23.16 10.55
CA LEU A 276 11.86 -23.59 9.18
C LEU A 276 12.75 -22.86 8.18
N VAL A 277 12.84 -21.52 8.30
CA VAL A 277 13.66 -20.71 7.40
C VAL A 277 15.14 -21.09 7.52
N ASN A 278 15.66 -21.25 8.74
CA ASN A 278 17.06 -21.69 8.94
C ASN A 278 17.30 -23.09 8.33
N LYS A 279 16.40 -24.06 8.53
CA LYS A 279 16.55 -25.39 7.92
C LYS A 279 16.58 -25.34 6.38
N VAL A 280 15.74 -24.52 5.76
CA VAL A 280 15.77 -24.34 4.31
C VAL A 280 17.08 -23.71 3.88
N ARG A 281 17.57 -22.67 4.56
CA ARG A 281 18.86 -22.03 4.25
C ARG A 281 20.03 -23.01 4.39
N ASP A 282 20.11 -23.70 5.55
CA ASP A 282 21.16 -24.69 5.80
C ASP A 282 21.19 -25.84 4.78
N ALA A 283 20.02 -26.25 4.30
CA ALA A 283 19.92 -27.29 3.30
C ALA A 283 20.39 -26.80 1.93
N LEU A 284 19.95 -25.62 1.51
CA LEU A 284 20.38 -24.98 0.27
C LEU A 284 21.90 -24.73 0.26
N ASP A 285 22.48 -24.23 1.34
CA ASP A 285 23.91 -23.95 1.45
C ASP A 285 24.76 -25.23 1.38
N ARG A 286 24.33 -26.29 2.10
CA ARG A 286 25.02 -27.58 2.04
C ARG A 286 25.05 -28.22 0.67
N ASP A 287 24.05 -27.95 -0.17
CA ASP A 287 23.92 -28.48 -1.52
C ASP A 287 24.52 -27.53 -2.60
N GLY A 288 25.16 -26.41 -2.20
CA GLY A 288 25.80 -25.45 -3.11
C GLY A 288 24.82 -24.47 -3.78
N PHE A 289 23.70 -24.18 -3.13
CA PHE A 289 22.68 -23.23 -3.60
C PHE A 289 22.60 -21.95 -2.73
N GLU A 290 23.73 -21.45 -2.23
CA GLU A 290 23.84 -20.26 -1.37
C GLU A 290 23.23 -19.02 -2.03
N ARG A 291 23.24 -18.97 -3.37
CA ARG A 291 22.68 -17.87 -4.16
C ARG A 291 21.15 -17.82 -4.14
N VAL A 292 20.47 -18.93 -3.86
CA VAL A 292 19.02 -19.01 -3.88
C VAL A 292 18.42 -18.18 -2.73
N LYS A 293 17.58 -17.22 -3.08
CA LYS A 293 16.95 -16.30 -2.14
C LYS A 293 15.77 -16.96 -1.41
N ILE A 294 15.52 -16.51 -0.19
CA ILE A 294 14.38 -16.97 0.60
C ILE A 294 13.37 -15.82 0.75
N VAL A 295 12.19 -16.01 0.19
CA VAL A 295 11.05 -15.12 0.34
C VAL A 295 10.11 -15.70 1.39
N VAL A 296 9.77 -14.93 2.40
CA VAL A 296 8.84 -15.36 3.45
C VAL A 296 7.50 -14.62 3.31
N SER A 297 6.42 -15.38 3.34
CA SER A 297 5.04 -14.87 3.35
C SER A 297 4.19 -15.65 4.38
N GLY A 298 2.87 -15.67 4.26
CA GLY A 298 2.04 -16.42 5.21
C GLY A 298 1.75 -15.66 6.50
N GLY A 299 1.02 -14.54 6.37
CA GLY A 299 0.55 -13.75 7.52
C GLY A 299 1.63 -12.92 8.20
N MET A 300 2.59 -12.43 7.43
CA MET A 300 3.59 -11.47 7.89
C MET A 300 2.94 -10.10 8.18
N ASN A 301 3.45 -9.44 9.21
CA ASN A 301 3.14 -8.07 9.63
C ASN A 301 4.41 -7.45 10.24
N ALA A 302 4.36 -6.18 10.62
CA ALA A 302 5.52 -5.48 11.16
C ALA A 302 6.13 -6.13 12.42
N GLU A 303 5.29 -6.68 13.30
CA GLU A 303 5.74 -7.33 14.55
C GLU A 303 6.52 -8.61 14.24
N ARG A 304 5.94 -9.51 13.43
CA ARG A 304 6.61 -10.75 13.05
C ARG A 304 7.88 -10.52 12.24
N ILE A 305 7.88 -9.52 11.37
CA ILE A 305 9.09 -9.17 10.61
C ILE A 305 10.18 -8.70 11.57
N ARG A 306 9.85 -7.83 12.54
CA ARG A 306 10.80 -7.38 13.55
C ARG A 306 11.37 -8.55 14.35
N GLU A 307 10.54 -9.49 14.79
CA GLU A 307 11.00 -10.71 15.49
C GLU A 307 11.99 -11.52 14.64
N PHE A 308 11.73 -11.65 13.33
CA PHE A 308 12.63 -12.36 12.42
C PHE A 308 13.96 -11.64 12.26
N GLU A 309 13.92 -10.31 12.09
CA GLU A 309 15.14 -9.50 11.95
C GLU A 309 15.97 -9.48 13.26
N GLU A 310 15.33 -9.36 14.42
CA GLU A 310 16.00 -9.41 15.72
C GLU A 310 16.69 -10.76 15.97
N LYS A 311 16.11 -11.86 15.47
CA LYS A 311 16.71 -13.20 15.54
C LYS A 311 17.74 -13.47 14.44
N GLY A 312 17.96 -12.56 13.52
CA GLY A 312 18.87 -12.74 12.38
C GLY A 312 18.44 -13.87 11.44
N VAL A 313 17.13 -14.09 11.27
CA VAL A 313 16.60 -15.14 10.37
C VAL A 313 17.01 -14.83 8.93
N PRO A 314 17.52 -15.79 8.16
CA PRO A 314 18.07 -15.57 6.82
C PRO A 314 16.96 -15.42 5.75
N VAL A 315 16.16 -14.35 5.88
CA VAL A 315 15.15 -13.95 4.89
C VAL A 315 15.73 -12.89 3.97
N ASP A 316 15.51 -13.02 2.67
CA ASP A 316 15.94 -12.03 1.69
C ASP A 316 14.81 -11.03 1.33
N SER A 317 13.53 -11.41 1.45
CA SER A 317 12.38 -10.55 1.13
C SER A 317 11.13 -11.03 1.85
N TYR A 318 10.24 -10.10 2.18
CA TYR A 318 8.95 -10.41 2.83
C TYR A 318 7.76 -10.10 1.92
N GLY A 319 6.87 -11.09 1.76
CA GLY A 319 5.57 -10.90 1.12
C GLY A 319 4.49 -10.56 2.17
N VAL A 320 3.90 -9.37 2.08
CA VAL A 320 2.92 -8.91 3.06
C VAL A 320 1.58 -8.60 2.37
N GLY A 321 0.53 -9.24 2.85
CA GLY A 321 -0.82 -9.15 2.29
C GLY A 321 -1.74 -8.26 3.11
N SER A 322 -2.80 -8.85 3.66
CA SER A 322 -3.91 -8.15 4.32
C SER A 322 -3.50 -7.19 5.44
N ALA A 323 -2.36 -7.40 6.09
CA ALA A 323 -1.86 -6.52 7.16
C ALA A 323 -1.60 -5.09 6.66
N LEU A 324 -1.32 -4.90 5.36
CA LEU A 324 -1.02 -3.59 4.78
C LEU A 324 -2.27 -2.74 4.50
N ILE A 325 -3.44 -3.37 4.36
CA ILE A 325 -4.69 -2.67 4.01
C ILE A 325 -5.72 -2.71 5.14
N ARG A 326 -5.35 -3.21 6.32
CA ARG A 326 -6.24 -3.27 7.49
C ARG A 326 -5.96 -2.13 8.45
N GLY A 327 -7.01 -1.66 9.08
CA GLY A 327 -6.95 -0.63 10.12
C GLY A 327 -8.02 0.42 9.92
N GLU A 328 -8.01 1.40 10.81
CA GLU A 328 -8.91 2.55 10.80
C GLU A 328 -8.09 3.82 10.66
N ASN A 329 -8.51 4.68 9.78
CA ASN A 329 -8.01 6.03 9.62
C ASN A 329 -9.12 6.94 9.16
N ASP A 330 -9.14 8.16 9.69
CA ASP A 330 -10.11 9.19 9.36
C ASP A 330 -9.41 10.53 9.14
N PHE A 331 -9.87 11.25 8.15
CA PHE A 331 -9.57 12.66 7.99
C PHE A 331 -10.80 13.49 8.34
N THR A 332 -10.59 14.71 8.76
CA THR A 332 -11.65 15.66 9.09
C THR A 332 -11.41 16.95 8.31
N ALA A 333 -12.48 17.54 7.80
CA ALA A 333 -12.47 18.89 7.27
C ALA A 333 -13.33 19.77 8.17
N ASP A 334 -12.83 20.95 8.51
CA ASP A 334 -13.58 21.96 9.27
C ASP A 334 -13.53 23.29 8.51
N VAL A 335 -14.68 23.93 8.30
CA VAL A 335 -14.73 25.35 7.98
C VAL A 335 -14.24 26.13 9.19
N VAL A 336 -13.20 26.92 9.01
CA VAL A 336 -12.58 27.67 10.10
C VAL A 336 -12.71 29.19 9.97
N LEU A 337 -12.86 29.69 8.74
CA LEU A 337 -13.21 31.07 8.44
C LEU A 337 -14.39 31.13 7.48
N THR A 338 -15.27 32.09 7.65
CA THR A 338 -16.35 32.44 6.70
C THR A 338 -16.34 33.96 6.51
N ASP A 339 -16.22 34.40 5.27
CA ASP A 339 -16.12 35.79 4.86
C ASP A 339 -15.07 36.56 5.70
N GLY A 340 -13.91 35.92 5.90
CA GLY A 340 -12.76 36.45 6.64
C GLY A 340 -12.91 36.44 8.17
N ARG A 341 -14.00 35.90 8.71
CA ARG A 341 -14.26 35.87 10.16
C ARG A 341 -14.16 34.42 10.67
N ALA A 342 -13.64 34.29 11.90
CA ALA A 342 -13.61 32.99 12.58
C ALA A 342 -15.03 32.41 12.74
N SER A 343 -15.25 31.20 12.22
CA SER A 343 -16.55 30.53 12.25
C SER A 343 -16.44 29.05 12.58
N ALA A 344 -15.29 28.62 13.12
CA ALA A 344 -15.05 27.23 13.44
C ALA A 344 -16.01 26.72 14.53
N LYS A 345 -16.38 25.42 14.44
CA LYS A 345 -17.09 24.70 15.50
C LYS A 345 -16.35 24.85 16.85
N ALA A 346 -17.07 24.88 17.95
CA ALA A 346 -16.51 24.91 19.31
C ALA A 346 -15.45 23.79 19.49
N GLY A 347 -14.27 24.18 19.98
CA GLY A 347 -13.12 23.28 20.11
C GLY A 347 -12.29 23.11 18.83
N ARG A 348 -12.62 23.85 17.78
CA ARG A 348 -11.85 23.97 16.54
C ARG A 348 -11.40 25.39 16.32
N TRP A 349 -10.28 25.57 15.63
CA TRP A 349 -9.76 26.88 15.22
C TRP A 349 -8.84 26.71 14.02
N TYR A 350 -8.60 27.76 13.29
CA TYR A 350 -7.64 27.76 12.19
C TYR A 350 -6.24 27.45 12.71
N ARG A 351 -5.60 26.44 12.13
CA ARG A 351 -4.23 25.99 12.41
C ARG A 351 -3.37 26.17 11.17
N PRO A 352 -2.75 27.32 10.99
CA PRO A 352 -1.86 27.55 9.86
C PRO A 352 -0.70 26.56 9.89
N ASN A 353 -0.38 25.97 8.74
CA ASN A 353 0.79 25.12 8.58
C ASN A 353 1.72 25.75 7.53
N PRO A 354 2.92 26.26 7.93
CA PRO A 354 3.85 26.90 7.01
C PRO A 354 4.47 25.94 5.96
N ARG A 355 4.25 24.64 6.10
CA ARG A 355 4.69 23.64 5.13
C ARG A 355 3.76 23.52 3.92
N LEU A 356 2.55 24.08 4.00
CA LEU A 356 1.60 24.04 2.89
C LEU A 356 2.09 24.90 1.73
N GLU A 357 2.04 24.36 0.53
CA GLU A 357 2.39 25.07 -0.68
C GLU A 357 1.18 25.26 -1.59
N LEU A 358 1.14 26.40 -2.30
CA LEU A 358 0.07 26.69 -3.25
C LEU A 358 0.03 25.64 -4.35
N VAL A 359 -1.17 25.14 -4.61
CA VAL A 359 -1.43 24.22 -5.71
C VAL A 359 -1.75 25.02 -6.96
N ASN A 360 -0.94 24.81 -8.01
CA ASN A 360 -1.09 25.48 -9.30
C ASN A 360 -1.92 24.64 -10.29
#